data_0fe91c17df35595df4c3e852f237fcbe
#
_entry.id   0fe91c17df35595df4c3e852f237fcbe
#
_cell.length_a   1.000
_cell.length_b   1.000
_cell.length_c   1.000
_cell.angle_alpha   90.00
_cell.angle_beta   90.00
_cell.angle_gamma   90.00
#
_symmetry.space_group_name_H-M   'P 1'
#
loop_
_entity.id
_entity.type
_entity.pdbx_description
1 polymer ?
#
loop_
_entity_poly.entity_id
_entity_poly.type
_entity_poly.pdbx_seq_one_letter_code
_entity_poly.pdbx_strand_id
1 'polypeptide(L)'
;GALMLDREAVLQVVDVLSPESFYLDSHQLIYRAIVSLFNRSEPVDLLTVTEELRRSGDLEKVGNAYYLIELSNQVASSANIEYHSRIIQEKWMQRRLIETGSIILRDGFSDEIDVFEQIEAAEKSIYEITAGTNKKDAKSAKDISRKVLRNIEAAVKKRESGGVTGVPTGLSD
;
A
#
# COMPACT_ATOMS: atom_id res chain seq x y z
N GLY A 1 -5.71 16.06 6.36
CA GLY A 1 -6.79 17.02 6.11
C GLY A 1 -7.95 16.39 5.34
N ALA A 2 -7.75 16.04 4.07
CA ALA A 2 -8.84 15.58 3.17
C ALA A 2 -9.72 14.45 3.74
N LEU A 3 -9.15 13.49 4.44
CA LEU A 3 -9.88 12.37 5.04
C LEU A 3 -10.80 12.77 6.20
N MET A 4 -10.57 13.92 6.81
CA MET A 4 -11.44 14.48 7.86
C MET A 4 -12.58 15.34 7.28
N LEU A 5 -12.54 15.64 5.97
CA LEU A 5 -13.59 16.37 5.27
C LEU A 5 -14.59 15.45 4.59
N ASP A 6 -14.17 14.24 4.24
CA ASP A 6 -14.98 13.31 3.44
C ASP A 6 -14.71 11.87 3.85
N ARG A 7 -15.75 11.21 4.37
CA ARG A 7 -15.70 9.81 4.79
C ARG A 7 -15.46 8.85 3.61
N GLU A 8 -16.01 9.16 2.43
CA GLU A 8 -15.85 8.30 1.26
C GLU A 8 -14.40 8.30 0.76
N ALA A 9 -13.65 9.38 1.02
CA ALA A 9 -12.23 9.45 0.72
C ALA A 9 -11.39 8.41 1.49
N VAL A 10 -11.83 8.00 2.68
CA VAL A 10 -11.14 6.95 3.47
C VAL A 10 -11.20 5.61 2.74
N LEU A 11 -12.35 5.25 2.16
CA LEU A 11 -12.53 4.01 1.39
C LEU A 11 -11.57 3.91 0.20
N GLN A 12 -11.24 5.04 -0.42
CA GLN A 12 -10.36 5.08 -1.59
C GLN A 12 -8.88 4.86 -1.24
N VAL A 13 -8.49 5.12 0.00
CA VAL A 13 -7.07 5.11 0.40
C VAL A 13 -6.70 4.06 1.44
N VAL A 14 -7.67 3.48 2.15
CA VAL A 14 -7.41 2.52 3.24
C VAL A 14 -6.67 1.27 2.78
N ASP A 15 -6.87 0.87 1.52
CA ASP A 15 -6.18 -0.27 0.91
C ASP A 15 -4.82 0.11 0.27
N VAL A 16 -4.56 1.41 0.12
CA VAL A 16 -3.36 1.93 -0.55
C VAL A 16 -2.32 2.39 0.46
N LEU A 17 -2.76 3.09 1.51
CA LEU A 17 -1.89 3.68 2.52
C LEU A 17 -1.90 2.87 3.82
N SER A 18 -0.75 2.86 4.48
CA SER A 18 -0.60 2.45 5.88
C SER A 18 -0.10 3.65 6.71
N PRO A 19 -0.18 3.61 8.05
CA PRO A 19 0.39 4.67 8.88
C PRO A 19 1.85 4.98 8.54
N GLU A 20 2.64 3.95 8.28
CA GLU A 20 4.07 4.02 7.94
C GLU A 20 4.33 4.71 6.58
N SER A 21 3.29 4.84 5.74
CA SER A 21 3.40 5.57 4.47
C SER A 21 3.71 7.05 4.68
N PHE A 22 3.34 7.60 5.84
CA PHE A 22 3.58 9.01 6.16
C PHE A 22 4.98 9.21 6.76
N TYR A 23 5.62 10.34 6.39
CA TYR A 23 6.96 10.68 6.86
C TYR A 23 6.94 11.20 8.30
N LEU A 24 5.97 12.04 8.64
CA LEU A 24 5.85 12.63 9.97
C LEU A 24 5.09 11.69 10.91
N ASP A 25 5.64 11.44 12.10
CA ASP A 25 5.01 10.61 13.13
C ASP A 25 3.63 11.16 13.51
N SER A 26 3.46 12.48 13.56
CA SER A 26 2.16 13.11 13.79
C SER A 26 1.13 12.69 12.74
N HIS A 27 1.50 12.62 11.47
CA HIS A 27 0.61 12.16 10.41
C HIS A 27 0.32 10.65 10.49
N GLN A 28 1.30 9.84 10.92
CA GLN A 28 1.11 8.41 11.16
C GLN A 28 0.07 8.19 12.27
N LEU A 29 0.18 8.92 13.38
CA LEU A 29 -0.76 8.85 14.50
C LEU A 29 -2.16 9.29 14.09
N ILE A 30 -2.29 10.40 13.36
CA ILE A 30 -3.57 10.88 12.83
C ILE A 30 -4.19 9.84 11.89
N TYR A 31 -3.41 9.27 10.98
CA TYR A 31 -3.92 8.26 10.04
C TYR A 31 -4.33 6.98 10.78
N ARG A 32 -3.59 6.55 11.80
CA ARG A 32 -3.95 5.42 12.66
C ARG A 32 -5.28 5.65 13.39
N ALA A 33 -5.51 6.86 13.91
CA ALA A 33 -6.79 7.23 14.51
C ALA A 33 -7.95 7.19 13.49
N ILE A 34 -7.73 7.69 12.28
CA ILE A 34 -8.71 7.64 11.18
C ILE A 34 -9.07 6.19 10.84
N VAL A 35 -8.09 5.32 10.65
CA VAL A 35 -8.30 3.90 10.34
C VAL A 35 -9.00 3.18 11.49
N SER A 36 -8.68 3.51 12.73
CA SER A 36 -9.35 2.97 13.92
C SER A 36 -10.85 3.29 13.94
N LEU A 37 -11.21 4.56 13.72
CA LEU A 37 -12.60 5.01 13.62
C LEU A 37 -13.32 4.33 12.45
N PHE A 38 -12.69 4.28 11.30
CA PHE A 38 -13.23 3.64 10.10
C PHE A 38 -13.55 2.16 10.34
N ASN A 39 -12.64 1.40 10.95
CA ASN A 39 -12.81 -0.01 11.25
C ASN A 39 -13.95 -0.28 12.26
N ARG A 40 -14.24 0.68 13.13
CA ARG A 40 -15.39 0.63 14.06
C ARG A 40 -16.67 1.18 13.43
N SER A 41 -16.65 1.56 12.15
CA SER A 41 -17.76 2.18 11.44
C SER A 41 -18.26 3.49 12.07
N GLU A 42 -17.39 4.15 12.83
CA GLU A 42 -17.64 5.46 13.42
C GLU A 42 -17.42 6.58 12.38
N PRO A 43 -18.07 7.75 12.56
CA PRO A 43 -17.83 8.91 11.70
C PRO A 43 -16.34 9.32 11.74
N VAL A 44 -15.81 9.70 10.58
CA VAL A 44 -14.45 10.24 10.47
C VAL A 44 -14.54 11.72 10.12
N ASP A 45 -14.36 12.55 11.13
CA ASP A 45 -14.35 14.01 11.03
C ASP A 45 -13.35 14.60 12.02
N LEU A 46 -13.19 15.92 12.00
CA LEU A 46 -12.25 16.62 12.86
C LEU A 46 -12.50 16.36 14.36
N LEU A 47 -13.78 16.30 14.78
CA LEU A 47 -14.15 16.11 16.18
C LEU A 47 -13.83 14.69 16.64
N THR A 48 -14.28 13.69 15.90
CA THR A 48 -14.10 12.27 16.23
C THR A 48 -12.62 11.86 16.21
N VAL A 49 -11.84 12.36 15.24
CA VAL A 49 -10.38 12.13 15.18
C VAL A 49 -9.67 12.79 16.38
N THR A 50 -10.10 13.99 16.79
CA THR A 50 -9.54 14.65 17.97
C THR A 50 -9.81 13.84 19.25
N GLU A 51 -11.03 13.32 19.41
CA GLU A 51 -11.42 12.51 20.56
C GLU A 51 -10.68 11.17 20.57
N GLU A 52 -10.50 10.51 19.41
CA GLU A 52 -9.75 9.27 19.30
C GLU A 52 -8.28 9.48 19.68
N LEU A 53 -7.65 10.57 19.21
CA LEU A 53 -6.28 10.91 19.59
C LEU A 53 -6.15 11.28 21.08
N ARG A 54 -7.19 11.90 21.68
CA ARG A 54 -7.22 12.15 23.12
C ARG A 54 -7.31 10.84 23.91
N ARG A 55 -8.16 9.92 23.46
CA ARG A 55 -8.37 8.61 24.08
C ARG A 55 -7.09 7.74 24.03
N SER A 56 -6.34 7.81 22.93
CA SER A 56 -5.06 7.11 22.79
C SER A 56 -3.89 7.78 23.52
N GLY A 57 -4.05 9.02 24.00
CA GLY A 57 -2.98 9.79 24.63
C GLY A 57 -1.99 10.40 23.63
N ASP A 58 -2.34 10.47 22.35
CA ASP A 58 -1.46 10.93 21.28
C ASP A 58 -1.76 12.36 20.83
N LEU A 59 -2.82 13.01 21.38
CA LEU A 59 -3.25 14.33 20.93
C LEU A 59 -2.15 15.40 21.07
N GLU A 60 -1.38 15.36 22.15
CA GLU A 60 -0.25 16.30 22.36
C GLU A 60 0.89 16.05 21.36
N LYS A 61 1.18 14.77 21.06
CA LYS A 61 2.24 14.38 20.12
C LYS A 61 1.96 14.84 18.69
N VAL A 62 0.69 14.95 18.32
CA VAL A 62 0.30 15.43 16.98
C VAL A 62 0.20 16.98 16.89
N GLY A 63 0.40 17.70 17.99
CA GLY A 63 0.31 19.16 18.02
C GLY A 63 -1.06 19.70 18.43
N ASN A 64 -1.82 18.91 19.19
CA ASN A 64 -3.15 19.23 19.69
C ASN A 64 -4.22 19.43 18.59
N ALA A 65 -5.42 19.77 18.99
CA ALA A 65 -6.54 20.02 18.08
C ALA A 65 -6.27 21.15 17.07
N TYR A 66 -5.42 22.10 17.42
CA TYR A 66 -5.04 23.20 16.53
C TYR A 66 -4.39 22.71 15.23
N TYR A 67 -3.48 21.77 15.34
CA TYR A 67 -2.81 21.19 14.16
C TYR A 67 -3.78 20.45 13.24
N LEU A 68 -4.74 19.73 13.82
CA LEU A 68 -5.78 19.05 13.03
C LEU A 68 -6.66 20.04 12.27
N ILE A 69 -7.02 21.16 12.91
CA ILE A 69 -7.77 22.26 12.27
C ILE A 69 -6.94 22.84 11.12
N GLU A 70 -5.67 23.12 11.34
CA GLU A 70 -4.76 23.64 10.31
C GLU A 70 -4.68 22.69 9.11
N LEU A 71 -4.46 21.41 9.35
CA LEU A 71 -4.44 20.37 8.29
C LEU A 71 -5.75 20.27 7.52
N SER A 72 -6.88 20.47 8.19
CA SER A 72 -8.20 20.47 7.54
C SER A 72 -8.41 21.71 6.68
N ASN A 73 -7.98 22.88 7.16
CA ASN A 73 -8.12 24.15 6.46
C ASN A 73 -7.20 24.26 5.22
N GLN A 74 -6.08 23.52 5.18
CA GLN A 74 -5.16 23.53 4.04
C GLN A 74 -5.72 22.78 2.82
N VAL A 75 -6.83 22.07 2.96
CA VAL A 75 -7.41 21.24 1.90
C VAL A 75 -8.76 21.76 1.50
N ALA A 76 -8.94 22.08 0.22
CA ALA A 76 -10.20 22.59 -0.30
C ALA A 76 -11.22 21.48 -0.60
N SER A 77 -10.76 20.28 -0.96
CA SER A 77 -11.63 19.13 -1.27
C SER A 77 -10.88 17.79 -1.24
N SER A 78 -11.63 16.69 -1.20
CA SER A 78 -11.12 15.31 -1.30
C SER A 78 -11.03 14.80 -2.76
N ALA A 79 -11.41 15.60 -3.75
CA ALA A 79 -11.63 15.16 -5.15
C ALA A 79 -10.44 14.40 -5.78
N ASN A 80 -9.20 14.70 -5.39
CA ASN A 80 -8.00 14.06 -5.95
C ASN A 80 -7.30 13.14 -4.93
N ILE A 81 -8.02 12.62 -3.95
CA ILE A 81 -7.42 11.86 -2.85
C ILE A 81 -6.68 10.60 -3.32
N GLU A 82 -7.20 9.92 -4.33
CA GLU A 82 -6.55 8.73 -4.91
C GLU A 82 -5.20 9.09 -5.54
N TYR A 83 -5.12 10.18 -6.28
CA TYR A 83 -3.86 10.65 -6.86
C TYR A 83 -2.85 11.06 -5.78
N HIS A 84 -3.29 11.80 -4.77
CA HIS A 84 -2.44 12.19 -3.65
C HIS A 84 -1.96 10.98 -2.83
N SER A 85 -2.81 9.97 -2.65
CA SER A 85 -2.41 8.73 -1.95
C SER A 85 -1.31 7.99 -2.70
N ARG A 86 -1.37 7.93 -4.03
CA ARG A 86 -0.29 7.34 -4.85
C ARG A 86 1.02 8.08 -4.70
N ILE A 87 1.00 9.42 -4.67
CA ILE A 87 2.23 10.21 -4.44
C ILE A 87 2.83 9.87 -3.07
N ILE A 88 2.01 9.78 -2.02
CA ILE A 88 2.49 9.41 -0.67
C ILE A 88 3.10 8.02 -0.70
N GLN A 89 2.46 7.06 -1.35
CA GLN A 89 2.94 5.69 -1.48
C GLN A 89 4.26 5.63 -2.25
N GLU A 90 4.39 6.32 -3.38
CA GLU A 90 5.64 6.40 -4.15
C GLU A 90 6.78 6.97 -3.30
N LYS A 91 6.52 8.03 -2.53
CA LYS A 91 7.52 8.61 -1.64
C LYS A 91 7.91 7.69 -0.50
N TRP A 92 6.98 6.92 0.03
CA TRP A 92 7.25 5.88 1.02
C TRP A 92 8.14 4.79 0.43
N MET A 93 7.80 4.27 -0.75
CA MET A 93 8.61 3.25 -1.43
C MET A 93 10.03 3.73 -1.72
N GLN A 94 10.19 4.99 -2.16
CA GLN A 94 11.51 5.60 -2.36
C GLN A 94 12.33 5.63 -1.06
N ARG A 95 11.71 6.02 0.07
CA ARG A 95 12.39 6.01 1.38
C ARG A 95 12.79 4.61 1.81
N ARG A 96 11.88 3.64 1.67
CA ARG A 96 12.17 2.24 2.00
C ARG A 96 13.28 1.65 1.13
N LEU A 97 13.31 2.00 -0.16
CA LEU A 97 14.37 1.56 -1.06
C LEU A 97 15.74 2.13 -0.67
N ILE A 98 15.80 3.41 -0.30
CA ILE A 98 17.03 4.06 0.19
C ILE A 98 17.50 3.39 1.49
N GLU A 99 16.60 3.16 2.43
CA GLU A 99 16.90 2.49 3.70
C GLU A 99 17.44 1.07 3.47
N THR A 100 16.74 0.27 2.66
CA THR A 100 17.15 -1.09 2.29
C THR A 100 18.52 -1.08 1.61
N GLY A 101 18.73 -0.16 0.64
CA GLY A 101 20.03 -0.04 -0.02
C GLY A 101 21.16 0.31 0.95
N SER A 102 20.90 1.16 1.94
CA SER A 102 21.86 1.50 2.98
C SER A 102 22.21 0.32 3.89
N ILE A 103 21.23 -0.53 4.20
CA ILE A 103 21.42 -1.75 4.97
C ILE A 103 22.25 -2.76 4.17
N ILE A 104 21.89 -3.00 2.89
CA ILE A 104 22.62 -3.91 2.00
C ILE A 104 24.08 -3.46 1.86
N LEU A 105 24.30 -2.15 1.69
CA LEU A 105 25.65 -1.60 1.58
C LEU A 105 26.45 -1.85 2.87
N ARG A 106 25.89 -1.57 4.02
CA ARG A 106 26.53 -1.77 5.33
C ARG A 106 26.87 -3.24 5.56
N ASP A 107 25.90 -4.12 5.33
CA ASP A 107 26.04 -5.54 5.61
C ASP A 107 26.99 -6.22 4.63
N GLY A 108 27.09 -5.72 3.38
CA GLY A 108 28.08 -6.19 2.39
C GLY A 108 29.53 -5.90 2.75
N PHE A 109 29.80 -4.99 3.71
CA PHE A 109 31.14 -4.76 4.27
C PHE A 109 31.39 -5.56 5.56
N SER A 110 30.42 -6.36 6.02
CA SER A 110 30.55 -7.15 7.24
C SER A 110 31.04 -8.56 6.89
N ASP A 111 32.14 -8.97 7.48
CA ASP A 111 32.65 -10.34 7.41
C ASP A 111 31.97 -11.30 8.42
N GLU A 112 31.07 -10.78 9.26
CA GLU A 112 30.42 -11.55 10.34
C GLU A 112 29.21 -12.35 9.87
N ILE A 113 28.58 -11.94 8.76
CA ILE A 113 27.33 -12.52 8.26
C ILE A 113 27.63 -13.30 6.98
N ASP A 114 27.09 -14.52 6.88
CA ASP A 114 27.22 -15.32 5.67
C ASP A 114 26.59 -14.62 4.45
N VAL A 115 27.28 -14.66 3.32
CA VAL A 115 26.87 -13.96 2.09
C VAL A 115 25.49 -14.44 1.58
N PHE A 116 25.15 -15.71 1.79
CA PHE A 116 23.85 -16.21 1.36
C PHE A 116 22.72 -15.69 2.25
N GLU A 117 22.96 -15.55 3.56
CA GLU A 117 22.02 -14.91 4.50
C GLU A 117 21.82 -13.42 4.15
N GLN A 118 22.89 -12.71 3.77
CA GLN A 118 22.80 -11.31 3.32
C GLN A 118 21.93 -11.18 2.06
N ILE A 119 22.11 -12.08 1.08
CA ILE A 119 21.31 -12.08 -0.16
C ILE A 119 19.84 -12.35 0.15
N GLU A 120 19.54 -13.37 0.97
CA GLU A 120 18.15 -13.70 1.35
C GLU A 120 17.46 -12.52 2.08
N ALA A 121 18.17 -11.87 3.00
CA ALA A 121 17.67 -10.70 3.71
C ALA A 121 17.39 -9.51 2.76
N ALA A 122 18.27 -9.29 1.78
CA ALA A 122 18.12 -8.26 0.76
C ALA A 122 16.89 -8.52 -0.14
N GLU A 123 16.77 -9.74 -0.66
CA GLU A 123 15.62 -10.15 -1.48
C GLU A 123 14.30 -9.98 -0.73
N LYS A 124 14.24 -10.46 0.52
CA LYS A 124 13.07 -10.30 1.38
C LYS A 124 12.70 -8.84 1.57
N SER A 125 13.68 -7.98 1.88
CA SER A 125 13.44 -6.55 2.11
C SER A 125 12.91 -5.84 0.87
N ILE A 126 13.44 -6.16 -0.31
CA ILE A 126 12.96 -5.62 -1.59
C ILE A 126 11.55 -6.13 -1.90
N TYR A 127 11.28 -7.41 -1.66
CA TYR A 127 9.96 -7.99 -1.86
C TYR A 127 8.90 -7.33 -0.97
N GLU A 128 9.21 -7.05 0.29
CA GLU A 128 8.30 -6.39 1.23
C GLU A 128 7.89 -4.98 0.77
N ILE A 129 8.79 -4.24 0.12
CA ILE A 129 8.48 -2.92 -0.46
C ILE A 129 7.40 -3.05 -1.55
N THR A 130 7.49 -4.06 -2.41
CA THR A 130 6.55 -4.29 -3.52
C THR A 130 5.27 -4.99 -3.07
N ALA A 131 5.35 -5.92 -2.12
CA ALA A 131 4.20 -6.66 -1.60
C ALA A 131 3.19 -5.73 -0.88
N GLY A 132 3.67 -4.70 -0.20
CA GLY A 132 2.82 -3.67 0.42
C GLY A 132 1.97 -2.87 -0.58
N THR A 133 2.39 -2.83 -1.86
CA THR A 133 1.68 -2.12 -2.94
C THR A 133 0.60 -2.95 -3.63
N ASN A 134 0.72 -4.27 -3.58
CA ASN A 134 -0.12 -5.17 -4.38
C ASN A 134 -1.44 -5.56 -3.70
N LYS A 135 -1.84 -4.91 -2.60
CA LYS A 135 -3.14 -5.20 -1.97
C LYS A 135 -4.34 -4.98 -2.91
N LYS A 136 -4.24 -4.03 -3.86
CA LYS A 136 -5.28 -3.82 -4.90
C LYS A 136 -5.22 -4.86 -6.04
N ASP A 137 -4.10 -5.54 -6.25
CA ASP A 137 -3.96 -6.58 -7.27
C ASP A 137 -4.32 -8.00 -6.76
N ALA A 138 -4.77 -8.13 -5.52
CA ALA A 138 -5.44 -9.33 -5.06
C ALA A 138 -6.76 -9.49 -5.85
N LYS A 139 -6.64 -9.99 -7.09
CA LYS A 139 -7.79 -10.36 -7.91
C LYS A 139 -8.62 -11.33 -7.12
N SER A 140 -9.89 -11.04 -6.98
CA SER A 140 -10.86 -11.96 -6.36
C SER A 140 -10.62 -13.36 -6.94
N ALA A 141 -10.63 -14.40 -6.10
CA ALA A 141 -10.55 -15.78 -6.57
C ALA A 141 -11.53 -16.05 -7.72
N LYS A 142 -12.69 -15.36 -7.72
CA LYS A 142 -13.69 -15.38 -8.79
C LYS A 142 -13.17 -14.80 -10.12
N ASP A 143 -12.35 -13.74 -10.08
CA ASP A 143 -11.80 -13.12 -11.31
C ASP A 143 -10.64 -13.95 -11.87
N ILE A 144 -9.84 -14.56 -10.99
CA ILE A 144 -8.79 -15.50 -11.35
C ILE A 144 -9.43 -16.74 -11.99
N SER A 145 -10.46 -17.32 -11.35
CA SER A 145 -11.18 -18.50 -11.88
C SER A 145 -11.81 -18.22 -13.24
N ARG A 146 -12.44 -17.04 -13.43
CA ARG A 146 -12.99 -16.64 -14.75
C ARG A 146 -11.89 -16.51 -15.81
N LYS A 147 -10.73 -15.95 -15.45
CA LYS A 147 -9.61 -15.83 -16.39
C LYS A 147 -9.04 -17.18 -16.76
N VAL A 148 -8.89 -18.09 -15.80
CA VAL A 148 -8.44 -19.47 -16.02
C VAL A 148 -9.43 -20.22 -16.92
N LEU A 149 -10.73 -20.14 -16.64
CA LEU A 149 -11.76 -20.75 -17.48
C LEU A 149 -11.70 -20.27 -18.93
N ARG A 150 -11.63 -18.95 -19.15
CA ARG A 150 -11.47 -18.37 -20.50
C ARG A 150 -10.22 -18.85 -21.22
N ASN A 151 -9.10 -18.98 -20.49
CA ASN A 151 -7.85 -19.47 -21.06
C ASN A 151 -7.95 -20.97 -21.44
N ILE A 152 -8.63 -21.78 -20.62
CA ILE A 152 -8.90 -23.19 -20.90
C ILE A 152 -9.83 -23.32 -22.13
N GLU A 153 -10.93 -22.57 -22.17
CA GLU A 153 -11.86 -22.55 -23.31
C GLU A 153 -11.14 -22.13 -24.61
N ALA A 154 -10.28 -21.11 -24.55
CA ALA A 154 -9.50 -20.66 -25.70
C ALA A 154 -8.47 -21.74 -26.14
N ALA A 155 -7.84 -22.45 -25.21
CA ALA A 155 -6.90 -23.52 -25.51
C ALA A 155 -7.60 -24.74 -26.14
N VAL A 156 -8.78 -25.11 -25.61
CA VAL A 156 -9.62 -26.19 -26.19
C VAL A 156 -10.03 -25.85 -27.62
N LYS A 157 -10.53 -24.62 -27.84
CA LYS A 157 -10.97 -24.16 -29.16
C LYS A 157 -9.82 -24.11 -30.18
N LYS A 158 -8.62 -23.73 -29.70
CA LYS A 158 -7.39 -23.72 -30.53
C LYS A 158 -6.95 -25.16 -30.88
N ARG A 159 -7.11 -26.11 -29.98
CA ARG A 159 -6.83 -27.51 -30.23
C ARG A 159 -7.80 -28.15 -31.22
N GLU A 160 -9.09 -27.86 -31.12
CA GLU A 160 -10.12 -28.32 -32.07
C GLU A 160 -9.91 -27.76 -33.50
N SER A 161 -9.31 -26.57 -33.63
CA SER A 161 -8.95 -25.95 -34.91
C SER A 161 -7.57 -26.39 -35.44
N GLY A 162 -6.93 -27.39 -34.84
CA GLY A 162 -5.62 -27.93 -35.27
C GLY A 162 -4.43 -27.03 -34.90
N GLY A 163 -4.63 -26.04 -34.06
CA GLY A 163 -3.59 -25.11 -33.60
C GLY A 163 -2.79 -25.64 -32.39
N VAL A 164 -1.50 -25.37 -32.37
CA VAL A 164 -0.61 -25.70 -31.25
C VAL A 164 -0.96 -24.81 -30.05
N THR A 165 -1.15 -25.39 -28.85
CA THR A 165 -1.48 -24.69 -27.60
C THR A 165 -0.26 -24.09 -26.90
N GLY A 166 0.96 -24.32 -27.40
CA GLY A 166 2.23 -23.80 -26.93
C GLY A 166 2.93 -22.89 -27.93
N VAL A 167 4.18 -22.55 -27.66
CA VAL A 167 5.06 -21.86 -28.63
C VAL A 167 5.51 -22.90 -29.65
N PRO A 168 5.22 -22.70 -30.95
CA PRO A 168 5.65 -23.67 -31.99
C PRO A 168 7.17 -23.68 -32.06
N THR A 169 7.76 -24.86 -31.99
CA THR A 169 9.23 -25.08 -32.10
C THR A 169 9.72 -24.92 -33.55
N GLY A 170 8.82 -24.88 -34.52
CA GLY A 170 9.15 -24.83 -35.95
C GLY A 170 9.62 -26.15 -36.55
N LEU A 171 9.64 -27.19 -35.77
CA LEU A 171 9.91 -28.56 -36.24
C LEU A 171 8.57 -29.20 -36.62
N SER A 172 8.37 -29.45 -37.91
CA SER A 172 7.29 -30.30 -38.41
C SER A 172 7.85 -31.73 -38.51
N ASP A 173 7.15 -32.72 -37.92
CA ASP A 173 7.37 -34.11 -38.21
C ASP A 173 6.95 -34.45 -39.63
#